data_751fb72dff4b28fcc9111ac60d6a588e
#
_entry.id   751fb72dff4b28fcc9111ac60d6a588e
#
_cell.length_a   1.000
_cell.length_b   1.000
_cell.length_c   1.000
_cell.angle_alpha   90.00
_cell.angle_beta   90.00
_cell.angle_gamma   90.00
#
_symmetry.space_group_name_H-M   'P 1'
#
loop_
_entity.id
_entity.type
_entity.pdbx_description
1 polymer ?
#
loop_
_entity_poly.entity_id
_entity_poly.type
_entity_poly.pdbx_seq_one_letter_code
_entity_poly.pdbx_strand_id
1 'polypeptide(L)'
;MAFELAYRWFPPIYDSPLIVVMAQSIRTLPYALLILWPALRILPGELLESAVLDGHGPWGQLWHVILPLSRRVLAAAWCVAFVLGFGELPATNLLQPPGISTITFRIWTLLHTGVESHLAGVALVTLAVLAIAALAAVLGLRLLLSSDR
;
A
#
# COMPACT_ATOMS: atom_id res chain seq x y z
N MET A 1 -9.12 25.69 6.32
CA MET A 1 -10.25 25.94 5.37
C MET A 1 -10.66 24.70 4.57
N ALA A 2 -9.82 24.10 3.71
CA ALA A 2 -10.18 22.89 2.96
C ALA A 2 -10.46 21.69 3.87
N PHE A 3 -9.70 21.50 4.95
CA PHE A 3 -9.88 20.43 5.94
C PHE A 3 -11.19 20.58 6.74
N GLU A 4 -11.55 21.77 7.14
CA GLU A 4 -12.81 22.04 7.84
C GLU A 4 -14.03 21.77 6.97
N LEU A 5 -13.92 22.06 5.67
CA LEU A 5 -14.96 21.73 4.70
C LEU A 5 -15.13 20.22 4.54
N ALA A 6 -14.02 19.45 4.42
CA ALA A 6 -14.05 17.99 4.32
C ALA A 6 -14.62 17.36 5.61
N TYR A 7 -14.27 17.85 6.80
CA TYR A 7 -14.82 17.42 8.07
C TYR A 7 -16.34 17.62 8.13
N ARG A 8 -16.81 18.75 7.65
CA ARG A 8 -18.22 19.11 7.68
C ARG A 8 -19.11 18.22 6.80
N TRP A 9 -18.55 17.70 5.69
CA TRP A 9 -19.27 16.85 4.73
C TRP A 9 -19.16 15.35 5.01
N PHE A 10 -18.05 14.91 5.64
CA PHE A 10 -17.77 13.49 5.90
C PHE A 10 -17.24 13.23 7.31
N PRO A 11 -18.00 13.61 8.38
CA PRO A 11 -17.56 13.43 9.77
C PRO A 11 -17.13 11.98 10.10
N PRO A 12 -17.88 10.94 9.72
CA PRO A 12 -17.56 9.56 10.10
C PRO A 12 -16.28 9.03 9.45
N ILE A 13 -15.83 9.59 8.34
CA ILE A 13 -14.56 9.23 7.70
C ILE A 13 -13.41 9.95 8.37
N TYR A 14 -13.60 11.20 8.75
CA TYR A 14 -12.56 12.04 9.34
C TYR A 14 -12.15 11.56 10.74
N ASP A 15 -13.10 11.11 11.55
CA ASP A 15 -12.85 10.59 12.91
C ASP A 15 -12.47 9.11 12.93
N SER A 16 -12.20 8.52 11.76
CA SER A 16 -11.82 7.11 11.63
C SER A 16 -10.37 6.95 11.19
N PRO A 17 -9.73 5.80 11.47
CA PRO A 17 -8.39 5.49 10.93
C PRO A 17 -8.36 5.45 9.40
N LEU A 18 -9.51 5.39 8.76
CA LEU A 18 -9.64 5.33 7.30
C LEU A 18 -9.03 6.55 6.62
N ILE A 19 -9.13 7.75 7.23
CA ILE A 19 -8.56 8.97 6.65
C ILE A 19 -7.03 8.90 6.56
N VAL A 20 -6.39 8.30 7.57
CA VAL A 20 -4.93 8.09 7.58
C VAL A 20 -4.54 7.11 6.47
N VAL A 21 -5.28 6.00 6.34
CA VAL A 21 -5.04 5.00 5.28
C VAL A 21 -5.23 5.61 3.89
N MET A 22 -6.27 6.42 3.69
CA MET A 22 -6.50 7.12 2.42
C MET A 22 -5.36 8.08 2.10
N ALA A 23 -4.92 8.88 3.06
CA ALA A 23 -3.82 9.82 2.87
C ALA A 23 -2.49 9.12 2.52
N GLN A 24 -2.17 8.05 3.23
CA GLN A 24 -1.01 7.20 2.95
C GLN A 24 -1.11 6.55 1.56
N SER A 25 -2.30 6.06 1.20
CA SER A 25 -2.56 5.46 -0.11
C SER A 25 -2.35 6.47 -1.25
N ILE A 26 -2.86 7.70 -1.12
CA ILE A 26 -2.69 8.75 -2.12
C ILE A 26 -1.20 9.08 -2.31
N ARG A 27 -0.42 9.11 -1.24
CA ARG A 27 1.02 9.40 -1.31
C ARG A 27 1.84 8.27 -1.91
N THR A 28 1.46 7.03 -1.64
CA THR A 28 2.18 5.84 -2.16
C THR A 28 1.74 5.44 -3.57
N LEU A 29 0.57 5.90 -4.01
CA LEU A 29 0.01 5.61 -5.33
C LEU A 29 0.97 5.91 -6.51
N PRO A 30 1.68 7.04 -6.57
CA PRO A 30 2.62 7.31 -7.67
C PRO A 30 3.71 6.25 -7.78
N TYR A 31 4.23 5.74 -6.67
CA TYR A 31 5.27 4.70 -6.66
C TYR A 31 4.73 3.35 -7.14
N ALA A 32 3.51 3.01 -6.72
CA ALA A 32 2.84 1.82 -7.22
C ALA A 32 2.60 1.91 -8.74
N LEU A 33 2.18 3.06 -9.24
CA LEU A 33 1.98 3.30 -10.67
C LEU A 33 3.28 3.22 -11.47
N LEU A 34 4.41 3.74 -10.94
CA LEU A 34 5.73 3.63 -11.58
C LEU A 34 6.16 2.17 -11.77
N ILE A 35 5.75 1.26 -10.89
CA ILE A 35 6.05 -0.17 -11.00
C ILE A 35 5.06 -0.86 -11.94
N LEU A 36 3.78 -0.53 -11.84
CA LEU A 36 2.71 -1.20 -12.60
C LEU A 36 2.68 -0.78 -14.06
N TRP A 37 2.88 0.50 -14.34
CA TRP A 37 2.74 1.06 -15.68
C TRP A 37 3.64 0.42 -16.75
N PRO A 38 4.97 0.28 -16.54
CA PRO A 38 5.83 -0.40 -17.49
C PRO A 38 5.43 -1.86 -17.70
N ALA A 39 5.10 -2.56 -16.61
CA ALA A 39 4.75 -3.97 -16.67
C ALA A 39 3.45 -4.23 -17.47
N LEU A 40 2.46 -3.36 -17.30
CA LEU A 40 1.20 -3.47 -18.07
C LEU A 40 1.41 -3.16 -19.54
N ARG A 41 2.37 -2.29 -19.90
CA ARG A 41 2.70 -1.98 -21.30
C ARG A 41 3.42 -3.11 -22.06
N ILE A 42 4.07 -4.01 -21.34
CA ILE A 42 4.80 -5.14 -21.92
C ILE A 42 3.86 -6.34 -22.18
N LEU A 43 2.62 -6.29 -21.70
CA LEU A 43 1.66 -7.37 -21.94
C LEU A 43 1.44 -7.55 -23.45
N PRO A 44 1.58 -8.81 -23.97
CA PRO A 44 1.37 -9.08 -25.39
C PRO A 44 -0.07 -8.77 -25.82
N GLY A 45 -0.21 -7.92 -26.83
CA GLY A 45 -1.54 -7.59 -27.38
C GLY A 45 -2.32 -8.80 -27.89
N GLU A 46 -1.60 -9.80 -28.40
CA GLU A 46 -2.16 -11.06 -28.89
C GLU A 46 -3.02 -11.81 -27.85
N LEU A 47 -2.62 -11.74 -26.57
CA LEU A 47 -3.40 -12.34 -25.48
C LEU A 47 -4.71 -11.59 -25.22
N LEU A 48 -4.70 -10.28 -25.41
CA LEU A 48 -5.92 -9.46 -25.26
C LEU A 48 -6.85 -9.66 -26.45
N GLU A 49 -6.29 -9.78 -27.67
CA GLU A 49 -7.05 -10.07 -28.87
C GLU A 49 -7.68 -11.47 -28.83
N SER A 50 -6.94 -12.49 -28.37
CA SER A 50 -7.50 -13.84 -28.21
C SER A 50 -8.64 -13.85 -27.19
N ALA A 51 -8.54 -13.11 -26.10
CA ALA A 51 -9.62 -12.99 -25.13
C ALA A 51 -10.86 -12.29 -25.70
N VAL A 52 -10.70 -11.36 -26.65
CA VAL A 52 -11.83 -10.77 -27.39
C VAL A 52 -12.50 -11.81 -28.28
N LEU A 53 -11.72 -12.64 -28.98
CA LEU A 53 -12.24 -13.71 -29.81
C LEU A 53 -13.03 -14.76 -29.00
N ASP A 54 -12.61 -15.00 -27.75
CA ASP A 54 -13.32 -15.85 -26.79
C ASP A 54 -14.56 -15.17 -26.18
N GLY A 55 -14.92 -13.97 -26.64
CA GLY A 55 -16.11 -13.23 -26.21
C GLY A 55 -15.94 -12.46 -24.89
N HIS A 56 -14.71 -12.32 -24.39
CA HIS A 56 -14.45 -11.53 -23.18
C HIS A 56 -14.46 -10.03 -23.46
N GLY A 57 -15.41 -9.31 -22.85
CA GLY A 57 -15.42 -7.85 -22.82
C GLY A 57 -14.27 -7.29 -21.94
N PRO A 58 -14.14 -5.95 -21.81
CA PRO A 58 -13.05 -5.30 -21.06
C PRO A 58 -12.88 -5.80 -19.63
N TRP A 59 -13.96 -6.06 -18.92
CA TRP A 59 -13.94 -6.63 -17.57
C TRP A 59 -13.47 -8.09 -17.57
N GLY A 60 -13.87 -8.88 -18.58
CA GLY A 60 -13.39 -10.25 -18.73
C GLY A 60 -11.89 -10.31 -18.97
N GLN A 61 -11.37 -9.45 -19.86
CA GLN A 61 -9.93 -9.32 -20.10
C GLN A 61 -9.16 -8.93 -18.84
N LEU A 62 -9.70 -7.97 -18.04
CA LEU A 62 -9.08 -7.56 -16.79
C LEU A 62 -8.92 -8.73 -15.82
N TRP A 63 -9.99 -9.51 -15.61
CA TRP A 63 -10.02 -10.58 -14.61
C TRP A 63 -9.32 -11.86 -15.08
N HIS A 64 -9.41 -12.22 -16.36
CA HIS A 64 -8.90 -13.49 -16.85
C HIS A 64 -7.51 -13.40 -17.48
N VAL A 65 -7.09 -12.20 -17.93
CA VAL A 65 -5.80 -12.02 -18.61
C VAL A 65 -4.89 -11.08 -17.83
N ILE A 66 -5.32 -9.82 -17.64
CA ILE A 66 -4.43 -8.78 -17.11
C ILE A 66 -4.07 -9.06 -15.64
N LEU A 67 -5.05 -9.33 -14.80
CA LEU A 67 -4.82 -9.55 -13.37
C LEU A 67 -3.95 -10.79 -13.10
N PRO A 68 -4.22 -11.96 -13.68
CA PRO A 68 -3.38 -13.13 -13.47
C PRO A 68 -1.95 -12.95 -13.98
N LEU A 69 -1.76 -12.34 -15.15
CA LEU A 69 -0.43 -12.07 -15.68
C LEU A 69 0.34 -11.06 -14.83
N SER A 70 -0.35 -10.05 -14.33
CA SER A 70 0.26 -8.95 -13.56
C SER A 70 0.39 -9.25 -12.07
N ARG A 71 -0.08 -10.40 -11.57
CA ARG A 71 -0.13 -10.73 -10.12
C ARG A 71 1.20 -10.52 -9.39
N ARG A 72 2.33 -10.83 -10.03
CA ARG A 72 3.67 -10.66 -9.46
C ARG A 72 4.04 -9.19 -9.31
N VAL A 73 3.75 -8.41 -10.35
CA VAL A 73 4.03 -6.98 -10.35
C VAL A 73 3.08 -6.24 -9.41
N LEU A 74 1.82 -6.66 -9.33
CA LEU A 74 0.85 -6.16 -8.36
C LEU A 74 1.32 -6.42 -6.93
N ALA A 75 1.80 -7.64 -6.64
CA ALA A 75 2.34 -7.96 -5.33
C ALA A 75 3.58 -7.11 -4.99
N ALA A 76 4.50 -6.92 -5.94
CA ALA A 76 5.66 -6.06 -5.76
C ALA A 76 5.27 -4.60 -5.53
N ALA A 77 4.35 -4.05 -6.32
CA ALA A 77 3.86 -2.69 -6.17
C ALA A 77 3.16 -2.49 -4.81
N TRP A 78 2.37 -3.48 -4.39
CA TRP A 78 1.73 -3.46 -3.08
C TRP A 78 2.75 -3.49 -1.93
N CYS A 79 3.78 -4.34 -2.00
CA CYS A 79 4.84 -4.40 -1.01
C CYS A 79 5.60 -3.06 -0.89
N VAL A 80 5.93 -2.44 -2.02
CA VAL A 80 6.61 -1.13 -2.02
C VAL A 80 5.70 -0.06 -1.43
N ALA A 81 4.43 -0.01 -1.84
CA ALA A 81 3.46 0.93 -1.29
C ALA A 81 3.26 0.74 0.23
N PHE A 82 3.22 -0.51 0.69
CA PHE A 82 3.10 -0.84 2.12
C PHE A 82 4.31 -0.34 2.92
N VAL A 83 5.53 -0.64 2.46
CA VAL A 83 6.77 -0.20 3.15
C VAL A 83 6.86 1.32 3.20
N LEU A 84 6.55 2.01 2.08
CA LEU A 84 6.54 3.47 2.02
C LEU A 84 5.44 4.07 2.91
N GLY A 85 4.25 3.47 2.95
CA GLY A 85 3.16 3.90 3.81
C GLY A 85 3.49 3.77 5.29
N PHE A 86 4.27 2.76 5.67
CA PHE A 86 4.70 2.55 7.05
C PHE A 86 5.62 3.68 7.57
N GLY A 87 6.44 4.27 6.69
CA GLY A 87 7.33 5.40 7.01
C GLY A 87 6.68 6.78 6.93
N GLU A 88 5.38 6.86 6.61
CA GLU A 88 4.71 8.12 6.32
C GLU A 88 4.32 8.87 7.58
N LEU A 89 5.14 9.84 7.98
CA LEU A 89 4.91 10.70 9.13
C LEU A 89 4.13 12.00 8.81
N PRO A 90 4.46 12.77 7.76
CA PRO A 90 3.83 14.05 7.46
C PRO A 90 2.32 13.98 7.28
N ALA A 91 1.82 13.04 6.46
CA ALA A 91 0.40 12.89 6.22
C ALA A 91 -0.35 12.41 7.46
N THR A 92 0.27 11.48 8.21
CA THR A 92 -0.28 10.97 9.47
C THR A 92 -0.41 12.09 10.50
N ASN A 93 0.61 12.91 10.68
CA ASN A 93 0.61 13.99 11.66
C ASN A 93 -0.49 15.05 11.38
N LEU A 94 -0.77 15.32 10.10
CA LEU A 94 -1.79 16.29 9.69
C LEU A 94 -3.23 15.77 9.83
N LEU A 95 -3.44 14.47 9.63
CA LEU A 95 -4.77 13.89 9.48
C LEU A 95 -5.16 12.92 10.60
N GLN A 96 -4.30 12.78 11.62
CA GLN A 96 -4.55 11.83 12.70
C GLN A 96 -5.76 12.24 13.54
N PRO A 97 -6.78 11.37 13.62
CA PRO A 97 -7.93 11.63 14.48
C PRO A 97 -7.56 11.62 15.96
N PRO A 98 -8.28 12.35 16.81
CA PRO A 98 -8.08 12.28 18.25
C PRO A 98 -8.18 10.86 18.80
N GLY A 99 -7.21 10.45 19.63
CA GLY A 99 -7.20 9.12 20.27
C GLY A 99 -6.63 7.97 19.40
N ILE A 100 -6.32 8.20 18.12
CA ILE A 100 -5.70 7.21 17.25
C ILE A 100 -4.26 7.65 16.95
N SER A 101 -3.27 6.79 17.24
CA SER A 101 -1.87 7.07 16.89
C SER A 101 -1.28 5.94 16.06
N THR A 102 -0.61 6.29 14.97
CA THR A 102 0.19 5.34 14.19
C THR A 102 1.50 5.04 14.90
N ILE A 103 2.10 3.88 14.58
CA ILE A 103 3.41 3.48 15.14
C ILE A 103 4.47 4.54 14.84
N THR A 104 4.49 5.06 13.62
CA THR A 104 5.45 6.09 13.18
C THR A 104 5.31 7.38 13.98
N PHE A 105 4.08 7.84 14.22
CA PHE A 105 3.81 9.00 15.06
C PHE A 105 4.22 8.75 16.53
N ARG A 106 4.00 7.54 17.03
CA ARG A 106 4.43 7.16 18.38
C ARG A 106 5.94 7.20 18.53
N ILE A 107 6.68 6.67 17.55
CA ILE A 107 8.15 6.75 17.53
C ILE A 107 8.60 8.21 17.54
N TRP A 108 8.01 9.05 16.68
CA TRP A 108 8.33 10.47 16.61
C TRP A 108 8.09 11.18 17.95
N THR A 109 6.96 10.93 18.61
CA THR A 109 6.63 11.51 19.92
C THR A 109 7.64 11.07 20.98
N LEU A 110 7.99 9.79 21.04
CA LEU A 110 8.96 9.25 22.02
C LEU A 110 10.36 9.84 21.81
N LEU A 111 10.77 10.06 20.56
CA LEU A 111 12.04 10.75 20.23
C LEU A 111 12.09 12.16 20.79
N HIS A 112 10.97 12.90 20.77
CA HIS A 112 10.91 14.28 21.23
C HIS A 112 10.66 14.41 22.74
N THR A 113 10.11 13.36 23.37
CA THR A 113 9.85 13.35 24.83
C THR A 113 10.99 12.76 25.65
N GLY A 114 12.02 12.20 25.00
CA GLY A 114 13.25 11.72 25.67
C GLY A 114 13.09 10.41 26.45
N VAL A 115 12.06 9.60 26.18
CA VAL A 115 11.85 8.31 26.86
C VAL A 115 12.54 7.20 26.06
N GLU A 116 13.85 7.06 26.22
CA GLU A 116 14.71 6.17 25.41
C GLU A 116 14.34 4.68 25.50
N SER A 117 13.96 4.19 26.68
CA SER A 117 13.63 2.77 26.88
C SER A 117 12.38 2.33 26.09
N HIS A 118 11.37 3.17 26.07
CA HIS A 118 10.14 2.92 25.30
C HIS A 118 10.35 3.05 23.80
N LEU A 119 11.21 4.00 23.39
CA LEU A 119 11.58 4.20 21.99
C LEU A 119 12.24 2.94 21.40
N ALA A 120 13.20 2.36 22.09
CA ALA A 120 13.89 1.15 21.65
C ALA A 120 12.92 -0.02 21.47
N GLY A 121 11.99 -0.21 22.40
CA GLY A 121 10.96 -1.25 22.31
C GLY A 121 10.05 -1.09 21.10
N VAL A 122 9.52 0.11 20.87
CA VAL A 122 8.63 0.38 19.73
C VAL A 122 9.38 0.27 18.41
N ALA A 123 10.63 0.73 18.35
CA ALA A 123 11.46 0.60 17.16
C ALA A 123 11.75 -0.87 16.81
N LEU A 124 12.06 -1.71 17.79
CA LEU A 124 12.27 -3.15 17.59
C LEU A 124 11.01 -3.84 17.08
N VAL A 125 9.86 -3.55 17.67
CA VAL A 125 8.57 -4.10 17.20
C VAL A 125 8.31 -3.67 15.75
N THR A 126 8.55 -2.42 15.42
CA THR A 126 8.38 -1.90 14.06
C THR A 126 9.28 -2.61 13.07
N LEU A 127 10.57 -2.79 13.41
CA LEU A 127 11.52 -3.53 12.58
C LEU A 127 11.10 -4.99 12.40
N ALA A 128 10.62 -5.64 13.46
CA ALA A 128 10.12 -7.02 13.39
C ALA A 128 8.91 -7.14 12.44
N VAL A 129 7.94 -6.22 12.55
CA VAL A 129 6.76 -6.20 11.66
C VAL A 129 7.16 -6.01 10.21
N LEU A 130 8.06 -5.05 9.93
CA LEU A 130 8.57 -4.81 8.57
C LEU A 130 9.35 -6.01 8.03
N ALA A 131 10.18 -6.64 8.86
CA ALA A 131 10.94 -7.83 8.47
C ALA A 131 10.00 -9.00 8.13
N ILE A 132 8.97 -9.23 8.94
CA ILE A 132 7.95 -10.27 8.70
C ILE A 132 7.19 -9.98 7.42
N ALA A 133 6.77 -8.73 7.20
CA ALA A 133 6.08 -8.33 5.99
C ALA A 133 6.95 -8.49 4.73
N ALA A 134 8.22 -8.10 4.81
CA ALA A 134 9.18 -8.29 3.72
C ALA A 134 9.43 -9.78 3.43
N LEU A 135 9.60 -10.60 4.46
CA LEU A 135 9.78 -12.04 4.33
C LEU A 135 8.54 -12.70 3.70
N ALA A 136 7.34 -12.35 4.17
CA ALA A 136 6.10 -12.84 3.61
C ALA A 136 5.94 -12.47 2.13
N ALA A 137 6.31 -11.24 1.77
CA ALA A 137 6.32 -10.78 0.38
C ALA A 137 7.29 -11.58 -0.49
N VAL A 138 8.51 -11.81 -0.02
CA VAL A 138 9.54 -12.61 -0.75
C VAL A 138 9.09 -14.05 -0.90
N LEU A 139 8.56 -14.66 0.16
CA LEU A 139 8.05 -16.05 0.10
C LEU A 139 6.84 -16.16 -0.83
N GLY A 140 5.89 -15.22 -0.76
CA GLY A 140 4.76 -15.16 -1.68
C GLY A 140 5.20 -15.04 -3.13
N LEU A 141 6.16 -14.16 -3.43
CA LEU A 141 6.75 -14.03 -4.75
C LEU A 141 7.43 -15.34 -5.23
N ARG A 142 8.21 -16.00 -4.35
CA ARG A 142 8.85 -17.28 -4.67
C ARG A 142 7.84 -18.37 -4.98
N LEU A 143 6.78 -18.49 -4.19
CA LEU A 143 5.71 -19.48 -4.44
C LEU A 143 5.01 -19.20 -5.78
N LEU A 144 4.73 -17.95 -6.11
CA LEU A 144 4.17 -17.56 -7.39
C LEU A 144 5.13 -17.87 -8.57
N LEU A 145 6.45 -17.80 -8.35
CA LEU A 145 7.46 -18.14 -9.35
C LEU A 145 7.61 -19.65 -9.53
N SER A 146 7.39 -20.46 -8.48
CA SER A 146 7.53 -21.90 -8.53
C SER A 146 6.33 -22.61 -9.13
N SER A 147 5.16 -21.98 -9.08
CA SER A 147 3.90 -22.55 -9.62
C SER A 147 3.81 -22.56 -11.15
N ASP A 148 4.75 -21.90 -11.84
CA ASP A 148 4.76 -21.82 -13.32
C ASP A 148 5.82 -22.77 -13.95
N ARG A 149 6.34 -23.73 -13.20
CA ARG A 149 7.18 -24.83 -13.71
C ARG A 149 6.42 -26.14 -13.69
#